data_78f732d455a4ef22430eae397a28aca6
#
_entry.id   78f732d455a4ef22430eae397a28aca6
#
_cell.length_a   1.000
_cell.length_b   1.000
_cell.length_c   1.000
_cell.angle_alpha   90.00
_cell.angle_beta   90.00
_cell.angle_gamma   90.00
#
_symmetry.space_group_name_H-M   'P 1'
#
loop_
_entity.id
_entity.type
_entity.pdbx_description
1 polymer ?
#
loop_
_entity_poly.entity_id
_entity_poly.type
_entity_poly.pdbx_seq_one_letter_code
_entity_poly.pdbx_strand_id
1 'polypeptide(L)'
;KADDHCVSIHPNIRIPAESEQRVMELCREFVERSGREPLCLYYGFSRAGNVLHCREGYRGAAGALAHLENVGELLQNFLQTCELMRLEVHGPSGQPEKLRPALTEFPVEFF
;
A
#
# COMPACT_ATOMS: atom_id res chain seq x y z
N LYS A 1 18.68 19.71 -3.55
CA LYS A 1 17.47 18.98 -3.17
C LYS A 1 16.57 18.79 -4.38
N ALA A 2 16.14 17.57 -4.61
CA ALA A 2 15.24 17.26 -5.73
C ALA A 2 13.79 17.62 -5.40
N ASP A 3 13.01 17.89 -6.43
CA ASP A 3 11.57 18.05 -6.27
C ASP A 3 10.93 16.72 -5.88
N ASP A 4 9.93 16.79 -5.02
CA ASP A 4 9.22 15.61 -4.57
C ASP A 4 7.90 15.46 -5.34
N HIS A 5 7.83 14.45 -6.19
CA HIS A 5 6.62 14.08 -6.93
C HIS A 5 6.04 12.75 -6.46
N CYS A 6 6.58 12.21 -5.38
CA CYS A 6 6.20 10.90 -4.87
C CYS A 6 4.87 10.97 -4.13
N VAL A 7 3.96 10.06 -4.49
CA VAL A 7 2.80 9.75 -3.65
C VAL A 7 3.12 8.43 -2.95
N SER A 8 3.11 8.44 -1.63
CA SER A 8 3.41 7.26 -0.84
C SER A 8 2.20 6.81 -0.05
N ILE A 9 2.05 5.51 0.08
CA ILE A 9 0.96 4.88 0.84
C ILE A 9 1.59 4.12 1.99
N HIS A 10 1.01 4.28 3.18
CA HIS A 10 1.58 3.76 4.43
C HIS A 10 0.54 2.93 5.19
N PRO A 11 0.35 1.67 4.82
CA PRO A 11 -0.54 0.78 5.60
C PRO A 11 0.17 0.23 6.83
N ASN A 12 -0.58 0.18 7.92
CA ASN A 12 -0.18 -0.49 9.16
C ASN A 12 -1.11 -1.67 9.35
N ILE A 13 -0.55 -2.85 9.50
CA ILE A 13 -1.32 -4.09 9.47
C ILE A 13 -0.98 -4.94 10.68
N ARG A 14 -2.00 -5.52 11.30
CA ARG A 14 -1.81 -6.52 12.34
C ARG A 14 -1.96 -7.92 11.75
N ILE A 15 -0.98 -8.77 12.02
CA ILE A 15 -0.95 -10.16 11.54
C ILE A 15 -1.51 -11.06 12.63
N PRO A 16 -2.68 -11.69 12.44
CA PRO A 16 -3.14 -12.74 13.36
C PRO A 16 -2.18 -13.94 13.31
N ALA A 17 -1.90 -14.53 14.46
CA ALA A 17 -0.96 -15.65 14.54
C ALA A 17 -1.35 -16.81 13.63
N GLU A 18 -2.63 -17.11 13.55
CA GLU A 18 -3.17 -18.21 12.73
C GLU A 18 -3.06 -17.96 11.24
N SER A 19 -2.87 -16.71 10.81
CA SER A 19 -2.79 -16.33 9.39
C SER A 19 -1.38 -15.99 8.93
N GLU A 20 -0.39 -16.10 9.80
CA GLU A 20 0.96 -15.58 9.54
C GLU A 20 1.55 -16.11 8.24
N GLN A 21 1.49 -17.41 8.01
CA GLN A 21 2.06 -18.02 6.82
C GLN A 21 1.39 -17.48 5.55
N ARG A 22 0.07 -17.39 5.56
CA ARG A 22 -0.69 -16.89 4.41
C ARG A 22 -0.40 -15.42 4.13
N VAL A 23 -0.30 -14.62 5.19
CA VAL A 23 0.05 -13.21 5.08
C VAL A 23 1.43 -13.05 4.41
N MET A 24 2.42 -13.84 4.84
CA MET A 24 3.76 -13.77 4.26
C MET A 24 3.78 -14.18 2.77
N GLU A 25 2.99 -15.18 2.40
CA GLU A 25 2.86 -15.58 1.00
C GLU A 25 2.27 -14.47 0.15
N LEU A 26 1.22 -13.82 0.65
CA LEU A 26 0.59 -12.71 -0.07
C LEU A 26 1.52 -11.50 -0.18
N CYS A 27 2.33 -11.23 0.86
CA CYS A 27 3.33 -10.16 0.80
C CYS A 27 4.32 -10.39 -0.35
N ARG A 28 4.78 -11.61 -0.54
CA ARG A 28 5.69 -11.93 -1.65
C ARG A 28 5.03 -11.69 -2.99
N GLU A 29 3.76 -12.01 -3.11
CA GLU A 29 3.01 -11.77 -4.35
C GLU A 29 2.82 -10.28 -4.63
N PHE A 30 2.55 -9.47 -3.60
CA PHE A 30 2.50 -8.02 -3.75
C PHE A 30 3.82 -7.46 -4.26
N VAL A 31 4.94 -7.89 -3.69
CA VAL A 31 6.26 -7.42 -4.10
C VAL A 31 6.52 -7.78 -5.56
N GLU A 32 6.19 -8.99 -5.96
CA GLU A 32 6.38 -9.43 -7.34
C GLU A 32 5.56 -8.61 -8.33
N ARG A 33 4.27 -8.42 -8.04
CA ARG A 33 3.40 -7.65 -8.94
C ARG A 33 3.79 -6.18 -9.01
N SER A 34 4.14 -5.59 -7.87
CA SER A 34 4.54 -4.19 -7.82
C SER A 34 5.84 -3.95 -8.58
N GLY A 35 6.74 -4.93 -8.58
CA GLY A 35 8.00 -4.86 -9.30
C GLY A 35 7.85 -4.74 -10.82
N ARG A 36 6.67 -5.04 -11.36
CA ARG A 36 6.39 -4.92 -12.78
C ARG A 36 5.72 -3.59 -13.16
N GLU A 37 5.41 -2.76 -12.18
CA GLU A 37 4.73 -1.49 -12.42
C GLU A 37 5.74 -0.41 -12.78
N PRO A 38 5.62 0.21 -13.97
CA PRO A 38 6.60 1.22 -14.40
C PRO A 38 6.57 2.50 -13.57
N LEU A 39 5.46 2.78 -12.90
CA LEU A 39 5.32 4.00 -12.09
C LEU A 39 5.51 3.75 -10.60
N CYS A 40 5.81 2.54 -10.19
CA CYS A 40 6.17 2.23 -8.81
C CYS A 40 7.64 2.55 -8.59
N LEU A 41 7.93 3.39 -7.61
CA LEU A 41 9.30 3.82 -7.31
C LEU A 41 9.99 2.88 -6.34
N TYR A 42 9.26 2.39 -5.35
CA TYR A 42 9.74 1.39 -4.39
C TYR A 42 8.56 0.68 -3.75
N TYR A 43 8.80 -0.54 -3.31
CA TYR A 43 7.77 -1.34 -2.64
C TYR A 43 8.44 -2.39 -1.76
N GLY A 44 8.08 -2.43 -0.49
CA GLY A 44 8.63 -3.42 0.42
C GLY A 44 7.93 -3.42 1.76
N PHE A 45 8.06 -4.52 2.47
CA PHE A 45 7.46 -4.69 3.79
C PHE A 45 8.51 -4.64 4.88
N SER A 46 8.11 -4.13 6.04
CA SER A 46 8.89 -4.16 7.27
C SER A 46 8.01 -4.71 8.38
N ARG A 47 8.60 -5.45 9.31
CA ARG A 47 7.83 -6.14 10.33
C ARG A 47 8.47 -5.98 11.71
N ALA A 48 7.63 -5.76 12.72
CA ALA A 48 8.04 -5.79 14.13
C ALA A 48 6.97 -6.58 14.91
N GLY A 49 7.31 -7.77 15.39
CA GLY A 49 6.34 -8.66 16.03
C GLY A 49 5.20 -9.02 15.09
N ASN A 50 3.97 -8.73 15.50
CA ASN A 50 2.78 -8.98 14.68
C ASN A 50 2.31 -7.75 13.92
N VAL A 51 3.13 -6.68 13.87
CA VAL A 51 2.81 -5.47 13.13
C VAL A 51 3.62 -5.42 11.85
N LEU A 52 2.92 -5.24 10.74
CA LEU A 52 3.49 -5.19 9.40
C LEU A 52 3.26 -3.80 8.81
N HIS A 53 4.30 -3.22 8.24
CA HIS A 53 4.23 -1.98 7.48
C HIS A 53 4.58 -2.26 6.04
N CYS A 54 3.91 -1.59 5.12
CA CYS A 54 4.35 -1.53 3.75
C CYS A 54 4.94 -0.15 3.49
N ARG A 55 6.11 -0.11 2.86
CA ARG A 55 6.73 1.12 2.39
C ARG A 55 6.61 1.12 0.89
N GLU A 56 5.79 2.02 0.36
CA GLU A 56 5.49 2.03 -1.06
C GLU A 56 5.38 3.47 -1.56
N GLY A 57 5.96 3.74 -2.70
CA GLY A 57 5.94 5.05 -3.31
C GLY A 57 5.77 4.97 -4.80
N TYR A 58 5.07 5.96 -5.35
CA TYR A 58 4.65 5.99 -6.74
C TYR A 58 4.93 7.34 -7.38
N ARG A 59 5.08 7.32 -8.69
CA ARG A 59 5.24 8.54 -9.46
C ARG A 59 3.86 9.21 -9.58
N GLY A 60 3.57 10.11 -8.65
CA GLY A 60 2.31 10.84 -8.59
C GLY A 60 1.11 9.96 -8.26
N ALA A 61 -0.06 10.58 -8.19
CA ALA A 61 -1.32 9.87 -7.95
C ALA A 61 -1.61 8.85 -9.03
N ALA A 62 -1.23 9.13 -10.28
CA ALA A 62 -1.45 8.21 -11.40
C ALA A 62 -0.77 6.87 -11.16
N GLY A 63 0.46 6.87 -10.63
CA GLY A 63 1.18 5.65 -10.32
C GLY A 63 0.52 4.87 -9.19
N ALA A 64 0.06 5.56 -8.16
CA ALA A 64 -0.66 4.93 -7.05
C ALA A 64 -1.99 4.33 -7.50
N LEU A 65 -2.74 5.02 -8.36
CA LEU A 65 -3.99 4.50 -8.89
C LEU A 65 -3.77 3.26 -9.77
N ALA A 66 -2.72 3.28 -10.59
CA ALA A 66 -2.37 2.11 -11.40
C ALA A 66 -2.02 0.91 -10.52
N HIS A 67 -1.32 1.14 -9.40
CA HIS A 67 -1.01 0.10 -8.44
C HIS A 67 -2.29 -0.51 -7.85
N LEU A 68 -3.20 0.33 -7.35
CA LEU A 68 -4.45 -0.14 -6.76
C LEU A 68 -5.27 -0.97 -7.73
N GLU A 69 -5.27 -0.61 -8.99
CA GLU A 69 -5.94 -1.39 -10.03
C GLU A 69 -5.23 -2.74 -10.23
N ASN A 70 -3.90 -2.74 -10.30
CA ASN A 70 -3.11 -3.94 -10.51
C ASN A 70 -3.27 -4.97 -9.37
N VAL A 71 -3.35 -4.51 -8.13
CA VAL A 71 -3.38 -5.40 -6.95
C VAL A 71 -4.74 -5.46 -6.26
N GLY A 72 -5.79 -4.88 -6.84
CA GLY A 72 -7.08 -4.74 -6.17
C GLY A 72 -7.66 -6.05 -5.65
N GLU A 73 -7.65 -7.10 -6.45
CA GLU A 73 -8.15 -8.41 -6.06
C GLU A 73 -7.25 -9.05 -5.00
N LEU A 74 -5.93 -8.95 -5.19
CA LEU A 74 -4.97 -9.46 -4.22
C LEU A 74 -5.12 -8.75 -2.88
N LEU A 75 -5.38 -7.44 -2.90
CA LEU A 75 -5.59 -6.66 -1.69
C LEU A 75 -6.83 -7.12 -0.92
N GLN A 76 -7.93 -7.43 -1.62
CA GLN A 76 -9.13 -7.93 -0.98
C GLN A 76 -8.87 -9.28 -0.30
N ASN A 77 -8.14 -10.17 -0.95
CA ASN A 77 -7.76 -11.45 -0.37
C ASN A 77 -6.89 -11.26 0.87
N PHE A 78 -5.94 -10.34 0.79
CA PHE A 78 -5.02 -10.02 1.88
C PHE A 78 -5.79 -9.52 3.12
N LEU A 79 -6.76 -8.63 2.93
CA LEU A 79 -7.51 -8.04 4.03
C LEU A 79 -8.48 -9.02 4.70
N GLN A 80 -8.70 -10.19 4.12
CA GLN A 80 -9.43 -11.28 4.77
C GLN A 80 -8.54 -12.05 5.76
N THR A 81 -7.23 -11.91 5.65
CA THR A 81 -6.26 -12.66 6.48
C THR A 81 -5.64 -11.82 7.58
N CYS A 82 -5.78 -10.51 7.54
CA CYS A 82 -5.15 -9.59 8.47
C CYS A 82 -6.00 -8.35 8.67
N GLU A 83 -5.59 -7.50 9.62
CA GLU A 83 -6.33 -6.30 9.98
C GLU A 83 -5.56 -5.06 9.55
N LEU A 84 -6.20 -4.21 8.75
CA LEU A 84 -5.66 -2.88 8.43
C LEU A 84 -5.98 -1.94 9.59
N MET A 85 -4.96 -1.57 10.37
CA MET A 85 -5.12 -0.72 11.53
C MET A 85 -5.13 0.76 11.19
N ARG A 86 -4.34 1.15 10.19
CA ARG A 86 -4.18 2.54 9.78
C ARG A 86 -3.72 2.60 8.34
N LEU A 87 -4.18 3.61 7.62
CA LEU A 87 -3.75 3.86 6.25
C LEU A 87 -3.54 5.37 6.07
N GLU A 88 -2.34 5.74 5.63
CA GLU A 88 -1.99 7.12 5.34
C GLU A 88 -1.55 7.25 3.89
N VAL A 89 -1.90 8.35 3.27
CA VAL A 89 -1.44 8.71 1.93
C VAL A 89 -0.76 10.07 2.03
N HIS A 90 0.48 10.16 1.56
CA HIS A 90 1.28 11.38 1.59
C HIS A 90 1.70 11.76 0.19
N GLY A 91 1.87 13.07 -0.05
CA GLY A 91 2.38 13.54 -1.33
C GLY A 91 2.28 15.04 -1.50
N PRO A 92 2.74 15.55 -2.65
CA PRO A 92 2.63 16.97 -2.95
C PRO A 92 1.17 17.43 -2.99
N SER A 93 0.98 18.72 -2.76
CA SER A 93 -0.36 19.31 -2.69
C SER A 93 -1.23 18.90 -3.88
N GLY A 94 -2.44 18.40 -3.56
CA GLY A 94 -3.43 17.99 -4.55
C GLY A 94 -3.29 16.57 -5.07
N GLN A 95 -2.13 15.93 -4.88
CA GLN A 95 -1.93 14.56 -5.38
C GLN A 95 -2.60 13.49 -4.50
N PRO A 96 -2.42 13.50 -3.15
CA PRO A 96 -3.06 12.48 -2.31
C PRO A 96 -4.58 12.46 -2.44
N GLU A 97 -5.21 13.62 -2.56
CA GLU A 97 -6.66 13.74 -2.68
C GLU A 97 -7.23 12.99 -3.88
N LYS A 98 -6.45 12.81 -4.93
CA LYS A 98 -6.89 12.09 -6.12
C LYS A 98 -7.12 10.60 -5.85
N LEU A 99 -6.59 10.07 -4.75
CA LEU A 99 -6.81 8.68 -4.35
C LEU A 99 -8.09 8.51 -3.54
N ARG A 100 -8.70 9.58 -3.05
CA ARG A 100 -9.87 9.49 -2.18
C ARG A 100 -11.00 8.62 -2.75
N PRO A 101 -11.41 8.77 -4.01
CA PRO A 101 -12.49 7.92 -4.55
C PRO A 101 -12.15 6.44 -4.57
N ALA A 102 -10.88 6.08 -4.76
CA ALA A 102 -10.43 4.69 -4.83
C ALA A 102 -10.29 4.04 -3.45
N LEU A 103 -10.28 4.83 -2.37
CA LEU A 103 -10.00 4.36 -1.02
C LEU A 103 -11.16 4.63 -0.04
N THR A 104 -12.38 4.82 -0.56
CA THR A 104 -13.54 5.18 0.28
C THR A 104 -13.90 4.11 1.32
N GLU A 105 -13.50 2.85 1.09
CA GLU A 105 -13.79 1.76 2.00
C GLU A 105 -12.87 1.72 3.22
N PHE A 106 -11.84 2.55 3.23
CA PHE A 106 -10.79 2.49 4.24
C PHE A 106 -10.73 3.75 5.08
N PRO A 107 -10.33 3.64 6.37
CA PRO A 107 -10.14 4.81 7.23
C PRO A 107 -8.81 5.50 6.90
N VAL A 108 -8.78 6.24 5.79
CA VAL A 108 -7.57 6.85 5.24
C VAL A 108 -7.40 8.28 5.74
N GLU A 109 -6.16 8.62 6.10
CA GLU A 109 -5.76 10.01 6.35
C GLU A 109 -4.88 10.47 5.17
N PHE A 110 -5.20 11.64 4.64
CA PHE A 110 -4.47 12.24 3.53
C PHE A 110 -3.63 13.41 4.03
N PHE A 111 -2.37 13.44 3.61
CA PHE A 111 -1.41 14.46 4.04
C PHE A 111 -0.79 15.21 2.86
#